data_8fb36a41cd37f56c588bed3e998d7713
#
_entry.id   8fb36a41cd37f56c588bed3e998d7713
#
_cell.length_a   1.000
_cell.length_b   1.000
_cell.length_c   1.000
_cell.angle_alpha   90.00
_cell.angle_beta   90.00
_cell.angle_gamma   90.00
#
_symmetry.space_group_name_H-M   'P 1'
#
loop_
_entity.id
_entity.type
_entity.pdbx_description
1 polymer ?
#
loop_
_entity_poly.entity_id
_entity_poly.type
_entity_poly.pdbx_seq_one_letter_code
_entity_poly.pdbx_strand_id
1 'polypeptide(L)'
;MLLSADVAEIIFAGDAMQHQSQLNAARTPGGGFDYSACFSALAPYIASADYAVVNLECPLGGSPYAGYPMFCAPDAYAEALRDAGFDLALTANNHMLDRRDRGLRRTVTVLDSIGLSHTGTYASPEARAAEVPFMTDINGFRCAFLNYTYGTNGITPGPGVAIDYIDTLRMRADIHAARAAGAESVTACVHWGVEYRLLPEPSQRRLAAALRAMGADIVMGGHPHVIQPMELTPGPDGRQGLTVYSLGNFISGMRTADTRGGAIASVTLRRDSLGRAYVADAAYRLVFTLTPVSPGENFRLIPAEQPAPDPLRNDQRREFVRRADEVFSRHNISVPRVSLPIPGIVRRRALRRALQL
;
A
#
# COMPACT_ATOMS: atom_id res chain seq x y z
N MET A 1 23.01 26.26 2.82
CA MET A 1 22.84 25.48 1.59
C MET A 1 21.38 25.03 1.56
N LEU A 2 20.52 25.76 0.86
CA LEU A 2 19.11 25.44 0.69
C LEU A 2 19.03 24.10 -0.01
N LEU A 3 18.47 23.10 0.65
CA LEU A 3 18.29 21.73 0.15
C LEU A 3 17.16 21.75 -0.87
N SER A 4 17.47 21.33 -2.10
CA SER A 4 16.54 21.36 -3.21
C SER A 4 15.28 20.58 -2.91
N ALA A 5 14.16 21.28 -2.88
CA ALA A 5 12.80 20.77 -2.85
C ALA A 5 12.36 20.18 -4.22
N ASP A 6 13.32 19.67 -5.01
CA ASP A 6 13.08 19.32 -6.42
C ASP A 6 12.85 17.82 -6.63
N VAL A 7 12.87 17.02 -5.57
CA VAL A 7 12.70 15.56 -5.63
C VAL A 7 11.92 15.07 -4.43
N ALA A 8 10.89 14.24 -4.68
CA ALA A 8 10.19 13.49 -3.64
C ALA A 8 10.17 11.99 -4.01
N GLU A 9 10.46 11.14 -3.03
CA GLU A 9 10.40 9.68 -3.17
C GLU A 9 9.20 9.15 -2.37
N ILE A 10 8.25 8.53 -3.09
CA ILE A 10 7.06 7.90 -2.52
C ILE A 10 7.19 6.40 -2.70
N ILE A 11 6.92 5.62 -1.67
CA ILE A 11 6.86 4.17 -1.78
C ILE A 11 5.44 3.66 -1.52
N PHE A 12 5.08 2.59 -2.21
CA PHE A 12 3.80 1.90 -2.09
C PHE A 12 4.04 0.43 -1.81
N ALA A 13 3.45 -0.06 -0.71
CA ALA A 13 3.41 -1.48 -0.38
C ALA A 13 2.02 -2.06 -0.67
N GLY A 14 1.97 -3.36 -0.96
CA GLY A 14 0.73 -4.06 -1.28
C GLY A 14 -0.16 -4.36 -0.08
N ASP A 15 -0.86 -5.49 -0.14
CA ASP A 15 -1.92 -5.84 0.79
C ASP A 15 -1.35 -6.32 2.14
N ALA A 16 -1.61 -5.54 3.20
CA ALA A 16 -1.26 -5.88 4.58
C ALA A 16 -2.46 -6.56 5.24
N MET A 17 -2.41 -7.89 5.30
CA MET A 17 -3.48 -8.75 5.80
C MET A 17 -3.17 -9.33 7.17
N GLN A 18 -4.22 -9.75 7.88
CA GLN A 18 -4.11 -10.35 9.21
C GLN A 18 -4.85 -11.68 9.29
N HIS A 19 -4.21 -12.76 8.83
CA HIS A 19 -4.76 -14.12 8.90
C HIS A 19 -4.70 -14.70 10.32
N GLN A 20 -5.48 -15.76 10.59
CA GLN A 20 -5.51 -16.41 11.90
C GLN A 20 -4.12 -16.91 12.35
N SER A 21 -3.31 -17.40 11.41
CA SER A 21 -1.95 -17.84 11.71
C SER A 21 -1.04 -16.71 12.18
N GLN A 22 -1.19 -15.51 11.58
CA GLN A 22 -0.46 -14.30 12.00
C GLN A 22 -0.92 -13.84 13.37
N LEU A 23 -2.25 -13.86 13.61
CA LEU A 23 -2.84 -13.52 14.89
C LEU A 23 -2.30 -14.43 16.02
N ASN A 24 -2.24 -15.74 15.75
CA ASN A 24 -1.74 -16.71 16.70
C ASN A 24 -0.24 -16.52 16.99
N ALA A 25 0.55 -16.25 15.94
CA ALA A 25 1.99 -16.05 16.06
C ALA A 25 2.38 -14.74 16.78
N ALA A 26 1.52 -13.73 16.71
CA ALA A 26 1.75 -12.43 17.35
C ALA A 26 1.31 -12.37 18.82
N ARG A 27 0.63 -13.41 19.34
CA ARG A 27 0.19 -13.42 20.76
C ARG A 27 1.36 -13.40 21.71
N THR A 28 1.29 -12.51 22.70
CA THR A 28 2.26 -12.47 23.82
C THR A 28 1.77 -13.29 25.01
N PRO A 29 2.67 -13.76 25.88
CA PRO A 29 2.29 -14.45 27.12
C PRO A 29 1.36 -13.64 28.04
N GLY A 30 1.44 -12.29 27.98
CA GLY A 30 0.57 -11.38 28.72
C GLY A 30 -0.82 -11.17 28.11
N GLY A 31 -1.18 -11.88 27.02
CA GLY A 31 -2.50 -11.80 26.38
C GLY A 31 -2.65 -10.68 25.36
N GLY A 32 -1.61 -9.88 25.10
CA GLY A 32 -1.53 -8.88 24.05
C GLY A 32 -1.04 -9.45 22.72
N PHE A 33 -0.62 -8.54 21.82
CA PHE A 33 -0.07 -8.87 20.51
C PHE A 33 1.18 -8.03 20.25
N ASP A 34 2.18 -8.63 19.58
CA ASP A 34 3.41 -7.97 19.15
C ASP A 34 3.69 -8.29 17.67
N TYR A 35 3.73 -7.25 16.86
CA TYR A 35 4.04 -7.32 15.43
C TYR A 35 5.36 -6.63 15.08
N SER A 36 6.14 -6.17 16.06
CA SER A 36 7.39 -5.43 15.84
C SER A 36 8.39 -6.19 14.96
N ALA A 37 8.51 -7.51 15.19
CA ALA A 37 9.39 -8.37 14.41
C ALA A 37 8.93 -8.53 12.94
N CYS A 38 7.64 -8.34 12.64
CA CYS A 38 7.09 -8.56 11.31
C CYS A 38 7.72 -7.64 10.26
N PHE A 39 8.02 -6.40 10.62
CA PHE A 39 8.45 -5.34 9.69
C PHE A 39 9.90 -4.90 9.92
N SER A 40 10.58 -5.39 10.95
CA SER A 40 11.88 -4.90 11.40
C SER A 40 12.97 -4.86 10.33
N ALA A 41 13.00 -5.84 9.42
CA ALA A 41 13.99 -5.89 8.34
C ALA A 41 13.73 -4.86 7.23
N LEU A 42 12.49 -4.40 7.06
CA LEU A 42 12.09 -3.43 6.04
C LEU A 42 11.89 -2.01 6.59
N ALA A 43 11.68 -1.86 7.91
CA ALA A 43 11.42 -0.56 8.54
C ALA A 43 12.47 0.51 8.20
N PRO A 44 13.80 0.25 8.18
CA PRO A 44 14.76 1.26 7.78
C PRO A 44 14.58 1.75 6.33
N TYR A 45 14.17 0.86 5.43
CA TYR A 45 13.89 1.23 4.05
C TYR A 45 12.58 2.02 3.95
N ILE A 46 11.50 1.54 4.58
CA ILE A 46 10.19 2.21 4.57
C ILE A 46 10.35 3.63 5.13
N ALA A 47 11.01 3.77 6.28
CA ALA A 47 11.25 5.07 6.92
C ALA A 47 12.21 5.99 6.16
N SER A 48 12.97 5.49 5.18
CA SER A 48 13.89 6.30 4.36
C SER A 48 13.20 7.05 3.22
N ALA A 49 12.02 6.61 2.79
CA ALA A 49 11.23 7.32 1.78
C ALA A 49 10.66 8.64 2.32
N ASP A 50 10.36 9.60 1.46
CA ASP A 50 9.71 10.84 1.88
C ASP A 50 8.26 10.61 2.28
N TYR A 51 7.60 9.60 1.70
CA TYR A 51 6.24 9.18 2.05
C TYR A 51 6.03 7.70 1.75
N ALA A 52 5.37 6.97 2.65
CA ALA A 52 5.13 5.54 2.53
C ALA A 52 3.64 5.19 2.67
N VAL A 53 3.12 4.43 1.71
CA VAL A 53 1.71 4.07 1.59
C VAL A 53 1.54 2.55 1.64
N VAL A 54 0.51 2.05 2.35
CA VAL A 54 0.19 0.61 2.46
C VAL A 54 -1.32 0.39 2.37
N ASN A 55 -1.75 -0.71 1.74
CA ASN A 55 -3.16 -1.14 1.83
C ASN A 55 -3.39 -1.92 3.13
N LEU A 56 -4.17 -1.35 4.06
CA LEU A 56 -4.60 -2.03 5.30
C LEU A 56 -5.84 -2.86 5.00
N GLU A 57 -5.64 -4.14 4.67
CA GLU A 57 -6.72 -5.02 4.21
C GLU A 57 -7.31 -5.86 5.35
N CYS A 58 -7.58 -5.22 6.44
CA CYS A 58 -8.31 -5.77 7.58
C CYS A 58 -8.80 -4.65 8.50
N PRO A 59 -10.04 -4.71 9.00
CA PRO A 59 -10.54 -3.71 9.93
C PRO A 59 -9.96 -3.89 11.33
N LEU A 60 -9.86 -2.79 12.08
CA LEU A 60 -9.48 -2.73 13.49
C LEU A 60 -10.76 -2.69 14.36
N GLY A 61 -11.58 -3.74 14.24
CA GLY A 61 -12.94 -3.77 14.79
C GLY A 61 -13.04 -3.99 16.30
N GLY A 62 -11.91 -4.21 16.98
CA GLY A 62 -11.86 -4.61 18.39
C GLY A 62 -12.14 -6.11 18.60
N SER A 63 -11.95 -6.58 19.84
CA SER A 63 -12.19 -7.99 20.19
C SER A 63 -13.66 -8.39 19.96
N PRO A 64 -13.92 -9.63 19.50
CA PRO A 64 -12.98 -10.72 19.24
C PRO A 64 -12.23 -10.54 17.91
N TYR A 65 -10.92 -10.79 17.95
CA TYR A 65 -10.08 -10.76 16.74
C TYR A 65 -10.21 -12.04 15.93
N ALA A 66 -10.07 -11.95 14.60
CA ALA A 66 -10.23 -13.08 13.70
C ALA A 66 -9.43 -12.90 12.39
N GLY A 67 -9.06 -14.03 11.79
CA GLY A 67 -8.58 -14.12 10.42
C GLY A 67 -9.70 -14.32 9.41
N TYR A 68 -9.32 -14.83 8.22
CA TYR A 68 -10.26 -15.16 7.14
C TYR A 68 -11.41 -16.07 7.64
N PRO A 69 -12.66 -15.91 7.13
CA PRO A 69 -13.06 -15.00 6.05
C PRO A 69 -13.47 -13.59 6.51
N MET A 70 -13.63 -13.35 7.79
CA MET A 70 -14.10 -12.08 8.37
C MET A 70 -13.03 -11.50 9.28
N PHE A 71 -12.09 -10.77 8.68
CA PHE A 71 -10.94 -10.24 9.39
C PHE A 71 -11.29 -9.28 10.52
N CYS A 72 -10.45 -9.29 11.54
CA CYS A 72 -10.41 -8.29 12.60
C CYS A 72 -9.04 -8.28 13.24
N ALA A 73 -8.24 -7.29 12.94
CA ALA A 73 -6.90 -7.16 13.48
C ALA A 73 -6.90 -6.43 14.85
N PRO A 74 -5.95 -6.73 15.73
CA PRO A 74 -5.65 -5.90 16.90
C PRO A 74 -5.07 -4.55 16.48
N ASP A 75 -5.27 -3.53 17.32
CA ASP A 75 -4.73 -2.18 17.09
C ASP A 75 -3.20 -2.19 16.96
N ALA A 76 -2.53 -3.04 17.73
CA ALA A 76 -1.08 -3.28 17.66
C ALA A 76 -0.56 -3.61 16.23
N TYR A 77 -1.43 -4.13 15.35
CA TYR A 77 -1.06 -4.38 13.95
C TYR A 77 -0.87 -3.08 13.17
N ALA A 78 -1.80 -2.14 13.31
CA ALA A 78 -1.68 -0.82 12.68
C ALA A 78 -0.57 0.02 13.32
N GLU A 79 -0.40 -0.09 14.65
CA GLU A 79 0.72 0.54 15.36
C GLU A 79 2.06 0.07 14.80
N ALA A 80 2.23 -1.23 14.57
CA ALA A 80 3.45 -1.78 13.99
C ALA A 80 3.69 -1.33 12.53
N LEU A 81 2.64 -1.12 11.73
CA LEU A 81 2.76 -0.52 10.39
C LEU A 81 3.22 0.95 10.47
N ARG A 82 2.62 1.75 11.37
CA ARG A 82 3.07 3.13 11.63
C ARG A 82 4.53 3.16 12.07
N ASP A 83 4.90 2.31 13.01
CA ASP A 83 6.26 2.26 13.59
C ASP A 83 7.29 1.75 12.57
N ALA A 84 6.87 0.94 11.60
CA ALA A 84 7.69 0.57 10.45
C ALA A 84 7.95 1.75 9.49
N GLY A 85 7.20 2.85 9.61
CA GLY A 85 7.42 4.09 8.86
C GLY A 85 6.37 4.42 7.81
N PHE A 86 5.24 3.71 7.77
CA PHE A 86 4.13 4.07 6.90
C PHE A 86 3.45 5.37 7.37
N ASP A 87 3.04 6.19 6.41
CA ASP A 87 2.39 7.49 6.61
C ASP A 87 0.90 7.45 6.28
N LEU A 88 0.51 6.60 5.30
CA LEU A 88 -0.86 6.52 4.80
C LEU A 88 -1.31 5.06 4.69
N ALA A 89 -2.44 4.74 5.32
CA ALA A 89 -3.19 3.51 5.16
C ALA A 89 -4.31 3.71 4.12
N LEU A 90 -4.34 2.87 3.10
CA LEU A 90 -5.46 2.74 2.16
C LEU A 90 -6.49 1.81 2.79
N THR A 91 -7.73 2.24 2.91
CA THR A 91 -8.78 1.51 3.63
C THR A 91 -9.96 1.10 2.75
N ALA A 92 -10.07 1.62 1.51
CA ALA A 92 -11.07 1.13 0.56
C ALA A 92 -10.62 -0.20 -0.05
N ASN A 93 -11.02 -1.29 0.58
CA ASN A 93 -10.82 -2.67 0.13
C ASN A 93 -12.05 -3.54 0.47
N ASN A 94 -12.07 -4.77 -0.04
CA ASN A 94 -13.21 -5.67 0.13
C ASN A 94 -13.43 -6.16 1.57
N HIS A 95 -12.43 -6.05 2.45
CA HIS A 95 -12.50 -6.51 3.85
C HIS A 95 -12.86 -5.41 4.86
N MET A 96 -12.92 -4.15 4.47
CA MET A 96 -13.14 -3.07 5.43
C MET A 96 -14.49 -3.12 6.16
N LEU A 97 -15.50 -3.80 5.58
CA LEU A 97 -16.78 -4.04 6.24
C LEU A 97 -16.91 -5.41 6.94
N ASP A 98 -15.85 -6.17 7.10
CA ASP A 98 -15.91 -7.47 7.81
C ASP A 98 -16.43 -7.36 9.24
N ARG A 99 -16.32 -6.19 9.85
CA ARG A 99 -16.90 -5.85 11.17
C ARG A 99 -18.01 -4.81 11.08
N ARG A 100 -18.68 -4.71 9.91
CA ARG A 100 -19.79 -3.81 9.63
C ARG A 100 -19.41 -2.35 9.89
N ASP A 101 -20.36 -1.46 9.90
CA ASP A 101 -20.18 -0.02 10.13
C ASP A 101 -19.46 0.31 11.44
N ARG A 102 -19.75 -0.46 12.50
CA ARG A 102 -19.08 -0.28 13.79
C ARG A 102 -17.58 -0.52 13.69
N GLY A 103 -17.19 -1.60 12.97
CA GLY A 103 -15.78 -1.92 12.76
C GLY A 103 -15.07 -0.89 11.89
N LEU A 104 -15.73 -0.41 10.84
CA LEU A 104 -15.21 0.66 9.99
C LEU A 104 -14.96 1.94 10.81
N ARG A 105 -15.97 2.43 11.55
CA ARG A 105 -15.81 3.62 12.39
C ARG A 105 -14.68 3.46 13.41
N ARG A 106 -14.61 2.28 14.05
CA ARG A 106 -13.53 2.01 14.99
C ARG A 106 -12.16 2.02 14.31
N THR A 107 -12.06 1.46 13.10
CA THR A 107 -10.81 1.49 12.32
C THR A 107 -10.35 2.94 12.09
N VAL A 108 -11.25 3.81 11.61
CA VAL A 108 -10.97 5.25 11.44
C VAL A 108 -10.48 5.85 12.75
N THR A 109 -11.23 5.68 13.85
CA THR A 109 -10.86 6.21 15.18
C THR A 109 -9.49 5.72 15.65
N VAL A 110 -9.16 4.44 15.42
CA VAL A 110 -7.84 3.89 15.82
C VAL A 110 -6.73 4.52 14.98
N LEU A 111 -6.90 4.58 13.65
CA LEU A 111 -5.91 5.19 12.76
C LEU A 111 -5.63 6.64 13.13
N ASP A 112 -6.69 7.43 13.42
CA ASP A 112 -6.56 8.81 13.92
C ASP A 112 -5.78 8.85 15.23
N SER A 113 -6.16 7.99 16.19
CA SER A 113 -5.56 8.00 17.54
C SER A 113 -4.08 7.65 17.55
N ILE A 114 -3.63 6.81 16.62
CA ILE A 114 -2.22 6.45 16.49
C ILE A 114 -1.45 7.38 15.54
N GLY A 115 -2.13 8.33 14.88
CA GLY A 115 -1.50 9.25 13.92
C GLY A 115 -1.06 8.61 12.61
N LEU A 116 -1.71 7.53 12.18
CA LEU A 116 -1.53 6.96 10.83
C LEU A 116 -2.62 7.49 9.92
N SER A 117 -2.26 8.37 8.99
CA SER A 117 -3.22 8.93 8.03
C SER A 117 -3.93 7.83 7.24
N HIS A 118 -5.16 8.06 6.82
CA HIS A 118 -5.93 7.09 6.07
C HIS A 118 -6.81 7.75 5.01
N THR A 119 -7.27 6.98 4.02
CA THR A 119 -8.22 7.43 3.01
C THR A 119 -8.94 6.23 2.39
N GLY A 120 -10.15 6.46 1.87
CA GLY A 120 -10.97 5.46 1.18
C GLY A 120 -12.20 5.00 1.95
N THR A 121 -12.19 5.08 3.30
CA THR A 121 -13.35 4.84 4.15
C THR A 121 -13.46 5.90 5.23
N TYR A 122 -14.69 6.27 5.59
CA TYR A 122 -14.96 7.44 6.43
C TYR A 122 -16.07 7.13 7.43
N ALA A 123 -15.96 7.74 8.62
CA ALA A 123 -16.92 7.56 9.71
C ALA A 123 -18.31 8.09 9.39
N SER A 124 -18.45 8.98 8.39
CA SER A 124 -19.72 9.47 7.87
C SER A 124 -19.58 9.99 6.43
N PRO A 125 -20.70 10.21 5.70
CA PRO A 125 -20.68 10.89 4.40
C PRO A 125 -20.13 12.31 4.45
N GLU A 126 -20.37 13.04 5.55
CA GLU A 126 -19.88 14.40 5.77
C GLU A 126 -18.35 14.39 5.96
N ALA A 127 -17.81 13.41 6.70
CA ALA A 127 -16.37 13.22 6.83
C ALA A 127 -15.73 13.01 5.46
N ARG A 128 -16.31 12.12 4.63
CA ARG A 128 -15.84 11.94 3.24
C ARG A 128 -15.82 13.25 2.46
N ALA A 129 -16.88 14.02 2.55
CA ALA A 129 -16.98 15.29 1.81
C ALA A 129 -15.94 16.33 2.26
N ALA A 130 -15.50 16.28 3.52
CA ALA A 130 -14.48 17.15 4.07
C ALA A 130 -13.04 16.67 3.79
N GLU A 131 -12.81 15.35 3.69
CA GLU A 131 -11.49 14.74 3.66
C GLU A 131 -11.02 14.34 2.25
N VAL A 132 -11.94 14.23 1.27
CA VAL A 132 -11.58 13.89 -0.13
C VAL A 132 -11.48 15.15 -0.97
N PRO A 133 -10.36 15.34 -1.69
CA PRO A 133 -9.18 14.49 -1.80
C PRO A 133 -8.28 14.56 -0.55
N PHE A 134 -7.67 13.43 -0.17
CA PHE A 134 -6.62 13.47 0.86
C PHE A 134 -5.38 14.17 0.29
N MET A 135 -5.04 15.31 0.87
CA MET A 135 -3.94 16.17 0.43
C MET A 135 -2.79 16.18 1.44
N THR A 136 -1.56 16.07 0.96
CA THR A 136 -0.37 16.18 1.81
C THR A 136 0.78 16.84 1.05
N ASP A 137 1.71 17.48 1.79
CA ASP A 137 2.98 17.96 1.24
C ASP A 137 4.05 16.88 1.41
N ILE A 138 4.69 16.52 0.32
CA ILE A 138 5.79 15.55 0.31
C ILE A 138 7.02 16.24 -0.24
N ASN A 139 7.90 16.68 0.65
CA ASN A 139 9.14 17.36 0.31
C ASN A 139 8.94 18.55 -0.66
N GLY A 140 7.86 19.34 -0.43
CA GLY A 140 7.50 20.51 -1.22
C GLY A 140 6.63 20.22 -2.44
N PHE A 141 6.25 18.96 -2.69
CA PHE A 141 5.25 18.58 -3.69
C PHE A 141 3.88 18.43 -3.04
N ARG A 142 2.89 19.16 -3.52
CA ARG A 142 1.50 19.02 -3.08
C ARG A 142 0.87 17.79 -3.75
N CYS A 143 0.72 16.71 -3.02
CA CYS A 143 0.24 15.42 -3.50
C CYS A 143 -1.18 15.14 -3.03
N ALA A 144 -1.98 14.54 -3.92
CA ALA A 144 -3.30 14.02 -3.60
C ALA A 144 -3.31 12.48 -3.68
N PHE A 145 -3.98 11.85 -2.73
CA PHE A 145 -4.26 10.41 -2.75
C PHE A 145 -5.77 10.18 -2.72
N LEU A 146 -6.22 9.31 -3.62
CA LEU A 146 -7.60 8.85 -3.76
C LEU A 146 -7.59 7.33 -3.68
N ASN A 147 -8.54 6.72 -2.96
CA ASN A 147 -8.55 5.26 -2.79
C ASN A 147 -9.95 4.70 -3.01
N TYR A 148 -10.07 3.67 -3.84
CA TYR A 148 -11.35 3.09 -4.28
C TYR A 148 -11.32 1.57 -4.26
N THR A 149 -12.48 0.93 -4.00
CA THR A 149 -12.65 -0.53 -4.04
C THR A 149 -13.76 -0.96 -4.98
N TYR A 150 -13.62 -2.17 -5.53
CA TYR A 150 -14.67 -2.79 -6.35
C TYR A 150 -15.89 -3.24 -5.54
N GLY A 151 -15.72 -3.44 -4.23
CA GLY A 151 -16.79 -3.98 -3.39
C GLY A 151 -16.35 -4.25 -1.96
N THR A 152 -17.25 -4.82 -1.18
CA THR A 152 -17.11 -5.11 0.26
C THR A 152 -17.62 -6.52 0.59
N ASN A 153 -17.26 -7.52 -0.23
CA ASN A 153 -17.62 -8.93 -0.05
C ASN A 153 -19.14 -9.14 0.15
N GLY A 154 -19.96 -8.37 -0.59
CA GLY A 154 -21.42 -8.44 -0.50
C GLY A 154 -22.03 -7.81 0.76
N ILE A 155 -21.23 -7.18 1.60
CA ILE A 155 -21.70 -6.46 2.78
C ILE A 155 -22.04 -5.02 2.39
N THR A 156 -23.31 -4.63 2.54
CA THR A 156 -23.75 -3.26 2.27
C THR A 156 -23.46 -2.36 3.47
N PRO A 157 -22.80 -1.20 3.29
CA PRO A 157 -22.65 -0.22 4.35
C PRO A 157 -24.00 0.40 4.74
N GLY A 158 -24.14 0.75 6.01
CA GLY A 158 -25.24 1.57 6.46
C GLY A 158 -25.11 3.02 6.04
N PRO A 159 -26.15 3.84 6.17
CA PRO A 159 -26.16 5.24 5.70
C PRO A 159 -25.22 6.15 6.50
N GLY A 160 -24.72 5.69 7.63
CA GLY A 160 -23.89 6.51 8.53
C GLY A 160 -22.39 6.34 8.31
N VAL A 161 -21.91 5.61 7.31
CA VAL A 161 -20.49 5.50 6.94
C VAL A 161 -20.36 5.72 5.44
N ALA A 162 -19.15 6.05 4.97
CA ALA A 162 -18.88 6.18 3.56
C ALA A 162 -17.67 5.32 3.16
N ILE A 163 -17.78 4.74 1.97
CA ILE A 163 -16.71 3.95 1.32
C ILE A 163 -16.62 4.44 -0.12
N ASP A 164 -15.42 4.64 -0.59
CA ASP A 164 -15.17 4.99 -1.97
C ASP A 164 -15.15 3.74 -2.86
N TYR A 165 -16.29 3.50 -3.52
CA TYR A 165 -16.40 2.47 -4.55
C TYR A 165 -15.90 2.97 -5.90
N ILE A 166 -15.48 2.05 -6.75
CA ILE A 166 -15.14 2.33 -8.15
C ILE A 166 -16.41 2.83 -8.86
N ASP A 167 -16.45 4.12 -9.10
CA ASP A 167 -17.44 4.86 -9.87
C ASP A 167 -16.69 5.90 -10.71
N THR A 168 -16.69 5.73 -12.02
CA THR A 168 -15.89 6.57 -12.91
C THR A 168 -16.31 8.03 -12.94
N LEU A 169 -17.57 8.35 -12.63
CA LEU A 169 -18.04 9.74 -12.53
C LEU A 169 -17.49 10.38 -11.25
N ARG A 170 -17.60 9.67 -10.12
CA ARG A 170 -17.04 10.11 -8.84
C ARG A 170 -15.52 10.23 -8.90
N MET A 171 -14.83 9.21 -9.42
CA MET A 171 -13.38 9.23 -9.57
C MET A 171 -12.89 10.43 -10.39
N ARG A 172 -13.60 10.76 -11.47
CA ARG A 172 -13.32 11.96 -12.27
C ARG A 172 -13.52 13.25 -11.47
N ALA A 173 -14.62 13.34 -10.72
CA ALA A 173 -14.91 14.52 -9.90
C ALA A 173 -13.84 14.70 -8.80
N ASP A 174 -13.44 13.61 -8.12
CA ASP A 174 -12.43 13.65 -7.08
C ASP A 174 -11.04 14.02 -7.64
N ILE A 175 -10.64 13.52 -8.82
CA ILE A 175 -9.40 13.91 -9.52
C ILE A 175 -9.42 15.40 -9.89
N HIS A 176 -10.55 15.90 -10.40
CA HIS A 176 -10.69 17.32 -10.73
C HIS A 176 -10.66 18.18 -9.45
N ALA A 177 -11.28 17.75 -8.37
CA ALA A 177 -11.23 18.43 -7.07
C ALA A 177 -9.80 18.49 -6.52
N ALA A 178 -9.03 17.39 -6.64
CA ALA A 178 -7.62 17.35 -6.27
C ALA A 178 -6.79 18.39 -7.05
N ARG A 179 -6.97 18.45 -8.37
CA ARG A 179 -6.29 19.45 -9.20
C ARG A 179 -6.71 20.87 -8.88
N ALA A 180 -8.01 21.12 -8.65
CA ALA A 180 -8.54 22.42 -8.24
C ALA A 180 -8.01 22.86 -6.87
N ALA A 181 -7.79 21.89 -5.95
CA ALA A 181 -7.12 22.11 -4.67
C ALA A 181 -5.61 22.32 -4.79
N GLY A 182 -5.05 22.31 -6.00
CA GLY A 182 -3.63 22.58 -6.27
C GLY A 182 -2.74 21.36 -6.17
N ALA A 183 -3.27 20.14 -6.30
CA ALA A 183 -2.44 18.94 -6.36
C ALA A 183 -1.52 18.97 -7.60
N GLU A 184 -0.22 18.87 -7.36
CA GLU A 184 0.81 18.76 -8.40
C GLU A 184 0.96 17.31 -8.86
N SER A 185 0.69 16.34 -7.97
CA SER A 185 0.62 14.92 -8.29
C SER A 185 -0.67 14.31 -7.74
N VAL A 186 -1.35 13.51 -8.54
CA VAL A 186 -2.57 12.78 -8.15
C VAL A 186 -2.33 11.28 -8.28
N THR A 187 -2.47 10.57 -7.18
CA THR A 187 -2.40 9.11 -7.09
C THR A 187 -3.81 8.55 -6.90
N ALA A 188 -4.24 7.67 -7.81
CA ALA A 188 -5.45 6.88 -7.67
C ALA A 188 -5.08 5.45 -7.24
N CYS A 189 -5.38 5.09 -6.01
CA CYS A 189 -5.19 3.75 -5.47
C CYS A 189 -6.48 2.94 -5.67
N VAL A 190 -6.40 1.76 -6.27
CA VAL A 190 -7.59 1.01 -6.69
C VAL A 190 -7.48 -0.46 -6.26
N HIS A 191 -8.42 -0.91 -5.45
CA HIS A 191 -8.57 -2.31 -5.04
C HIS A 191 -9.52 -3.01 -6.01
N TRP A 192 -8.97 -3.83 -6.91
CA TRP A 192 -9.67 -4.30 -8.11
C TRP A 192 -9.17 -5.63 -8.67
N GLY A 193 -9.83 -6.13 -9.71
CA GLY A 193 -9.41 -7.31 -10.47
C GLY A 193 -9.96 -8.61 -9.91
N VAL A 194 -9.26 -9.69 -10.19
CA VAL A 194 -9.63 -11.04 -9.77
C VAL A 194 -8.46 -11.67 -9.01
N GLU A 195 -8.76 -12.25 -7.85
CA GLU A 195 -7.75 -12.91 -7.00
C GLU A 195 -6.93 -13.95 -7.78
N TYR A 196 -5.65 -13.97 -7.51
CA TYR A 196 -4.65 -14.94 -8.02
C TYR A 196 -4.40 -14.89 -9.53
N ARG A 197 -4.91 -13.88 -10.25
CA ARG A 197 -4.59 -13.66 -11.66
C ARG A 197 -3.29 -12.88 -11.78
N LEU A 198 -2.28 -13.48 -12.43
CA LEU A 198 -0.95 -12.85 -12.62
C LEU A 198 -0.94 -11.73 -13.66
N LEU A 199 -1.95 -11.69 -14.53
CA LEU A 199 -2.11 -10.64 -15.54
C LEU A 199 -3.42 -9.87 -15.30
N PRO A 200 -3.40 -8.54 -15.50
CA PRO A 200 -4.58 -7.72 -15.28
C PRO A 200 -5.68 -8.03 -16.28
N GLU A 201 -6.91 -8.07 -15.78
CA GLU A 201 -8.10 -8.22 -16.60
C GLU A 201 -8.30 -7.01 -17.53
N PRO A 202 -9.01 -7.19 -18.66
CA PRO A 202 -9.31 -6.06 -19.56
C PRO A 202 -10.01 -4.89 -18.86
N SER A 203 -10.82 -5.14 -17.83
CA SER A 203 -11.48 -4.11 -17.01
C SER A 203 -10.48 -3.26 -16.23
N GLN A 204 -9.45 -3.87 -15.64
CA GLN A 204 -8.38 -3.15 -14.95
C GLN A 204 -7.61 -2.24 -15.94
N ARG A 205 -7.25 -2.76 -17.12
CA ARG A 205 -6.56 -1.99 -18.15
C ARG A 205 -7.39 -0.79 -18.64
N ARG A 206 -8.69 -0.99 -18.90
CA ARG A 206 -9.59 0.11 -19.29
C ARG A 206 -9.72 1.18 -18.21
N LEU A 207 -9.89 0.76 -16.96
CA LEU A 207 -10.02 1.71 -15.84
C LEU A 207 -8.70 2.46 -15.61
N ALA A 208 -7.55 1.78 -15.66
CA ALA A 208 -6.24 2.44 -15.56
C ALA A 208 -6.05 3.51 -16.64
N ALA A 209 -6.33 3.17 -17.89
CA ALA A 209 -6.25 4.13 -19.00
C ALA A 209 -7.22 5.32 -18.80
N ALA A 210 -8.44 5.07 -18.33
CA ALA A 210 -9.41 6.12 -18.02
C ALA A 210 -8.93 7.04 -16.89
N LEU A 211 -8.38 6.50 -15.81
CA LEU A 211 -7.83 7.29 -14.70
C LEU A 211 -6.66 8.18 -15.15
N ARG A 212 -5.76 7.61 -15.95
CA ARG A 212 -4.67 8.38 -16.56
C ARG A 212 -5.21 9.51 -17.46
N ALA A 213 -6.23 9.23 -18.26
CA ALA A 213 -6.89 10.24 -19.10
C ALA A 213 -7.66 11.30 -18.31
N MET A 214 -8.17 10.96 -17.10
CA MET A 214 -8.79 11.91 -16.17
C MET A 214 -7.77 12.81 -15.47
N GLY A 215 -6.48 12.49 -15.53
CA GLY A 215 -5.42 13.30 -14.93
C GLY A 215 -4.74 12.70 -13.70
N ALA A 216 -4.91 11.40 -13.42
CA ALA A 216 -4.08 10.71 -12.43
C ALA A 216 -2.65 10.52 -12.97
N ASP A 217 -1.64 10.90 -12.21
CA ASP A 217 -0.22 10.67 -12.56
C ASP A 217 0.22 9.25 -12.21
N ILE A 218 -0.36 8.71 -11.14
CA ILE A 218 -0.06 7.38 -10.62
C ILE A 218 -1.37 6.61 -10.43
N VAL A 219 -1.43 5.39 -10.95
CA VAL A 219 -2.49 4.42 -10.68
C VAL A 219 -1.86 3.24 -9.95
N MET A 220 -2.30 2.98 -8.71
CA MET A 220 -1.74 1.96 -7.84
C MET A 220 -2.78 0.91 -7.51
N GLY A 221 -2.59 -0.32 -7.99
CA GLY A 221 -3.53 -1.43 -7.82
C GLY A 221 -3.18 -2.39 -6.68
N GLY A 222 -4.21 -3.00 -6.08
CA GLY A 222 -4.17 -4.08 -5.09
C GLY A 222 -5.37 -5.02 -5.27
N HIS A 223 -5.53 -6.03 -4.41
CA HIS A 223 -6.56 -7.07 -4.38
C HIS A 223 -6.16 -8.43 -4.98
N PRO A 224 -5.50 -8.58 -6.14
CA PRO A 224 -5.21 -9.92 -6.68
C PRO A 224 -4.35 -10.81 -5.76
N HIS A 225 -3.74 -10.25 -4.71
CA HIS A 225 -2.83 -10.93 -3.77
C HIS A 225 -1.59 -11.55 -4.43
N VAL A 226 -1.41 -11.29 -5.71
CA VAL A 226 -0.25 -11.64 -6.51
C VAL A 226 0.22 -10.40 -7.25
N ILE A 227 1.51 -10.37 -7.58
CA ILE A 227 2.05 -9.27 -8.38
C ILE A 227 1.45 -9.28 -9.79
N GLN A 228 1.16 -8.09 -10.31
CA GLN A 228 0.80 -7.89 -11.71
C GLN A 228 1.72 -6.82 -12.32
N PRO A 229 1.78 -6.70 -13.67
CA PRO A 229 2.67 -5.79 -14.36
C PRO A 229 2.62 -4.33 -13.90
N MET A 230 3.71 -3.62 -14.15
CA MET A 230 3.90 -2.19 -13.90
C MET A 230 4.32 -1.49 -15.19
N GLU A 231 3.77 -0.32 -15.45
CA GLU A 231 3.98 0.42 -16.69
C GLU A 231 4.28 1.90 -16.38
N LEU A 232 5.51 2.34 -16.66
CA LEU A 232 5.88 3.76 -16.66
C LEU A 232 5.82 4.26 -18.09
N THR A 233 4.76 5.00 -18.42
CA THR A 233 4.43 5.40 -19.80
C THR A 233 3.97 6.84 -19.86
N PRO A 234 4.14 7.53 -21.02
CA PRO A 234 3.58 8.86 -21.21
C PRO A 234 2.05 8.86 -21.06
N GLY A 235 1.53 9.88 -20.39
CA GLY A 235 0.11 10.20 -20.36
C GLY A 235 -0.34 11.00 -21.58
N PRO A 236 -1.64 11.39 -21.63
CA PRO A 236 -2.18 12.18 -22.76
C PRO A 236 -1.50 13.55 -22.97
N ASP A 237 -0.91 14.10 -21.92
CA ASP A 237 -0.17 15.36 -21.94
C ASP A 237 1.34 15.18 -22.21
N GLY A 238 1.77 13.97 -22.54
CA GLY A 238 3.17 13.60 -22.81
C GLY A 238 4.03 13.42 -21.56
N ARG A 239 3.55 13.75 -20.35
CA ARG A 239 4.29 13.51 -19.10
C ARG A 239 4.21 12.04 -18.70
N GLN A 240 5.32 11.52 -18.20
CA GLN A 240 5.35 10.15 -17.68
C GLN A 240 4.46 10.00 -16.45
N GLY A 241 3.84 8.84 -16.34
CA GLY A 241 3.13 8.44 -15.16
C GLY A 241 3.11 6.92 -15.03
N LEU A 242 2.87 6.47 -13.81
CA LEU A 242 2.99 5.06 -13.44
C LEU A 242 1.61 4.41 -13.36
N THR A 243 1.51 3.20 -13.89
CA THR A 243 0.42 2.25 -13.60
C THR A 243 1.00 0.98 -13.01
N VAL A 244 0.54 0.60 -11.82
CA VAL A 244 0.81 -0.69 -11.20
C VAL A 244 -0.51 -1.42 -11.07
N TYR A 245 -0.63 -2.60 -11.70
CA TYR A 245 -1.89 -3.33 -11.66
C TYR A 245 -2.12 -4.08 -10.35
N SER A 246 -1.07 -4.63 -9.72
CA SER A 246 -1.10 -5.14 -8.34
C SER A 246 0.31 -5.27 -7.78
N LEU A 247 0.47 -4.87 -6.52
CA LEU A 247 1.70 -5.07 -5.76
C LEU A 247 1.76 -6.46 -5.08
N GLY A 248 0.66 -7.22 -5.08
CA GLY A 248 0.54 -8.46 -4.32
C GLY A 248 0.51 -8.23 -2.81
N ASN A 249 0.80 -9.27 -2.04
CA ASN A 249 0.79 -9.18 -0.59
C ASN A 249 2.03 -8.46 -0.04
N PHE A 250 1.83 -7.40 0.73
CA PHE A 250 2.90 -6.88 1.57
C PHE A 250 3.21 -7.90 2.68
N ILE A 251 2.19 -8.30 3.45
CA ILE A 251 2.29 -9.39 4.42
C ILE A 251 0.96 -10.14 4.52
N SER A 252 1.01 -11.48 4.49
CA SER A 252 -0.18 -12.31 4.65
C SER A 252 0.16 -13.70 5.21
N GLY A 253 -0.87 -14.44 5.63
CA GLY A 253 -0.77 -15.85 5.99
C GLY A 253 -0.97 -16.81 4.80
N MET A 254 -1.07 -16.31 3.57
CA MET A 254 -1.23 -17.12 2.37
C MET A 254 0.02 -17.94 2.06
N ARG A 255 -0.15 -19.11 1.40
CA ARG A 255 0.92 -20.11 1.29
C ARG A 255 1.25 -20.56 -0.12
N THR A 256 0.53 -20.11 -1.16
CA THR A 256 0.89 -20.43 -2.55
C THR A 256 2.14 -19.67 -2.96
N ALA A 257 2.88 -20.19 -3.95
CA ALA A 257 4.14 -19.59 -4.37
C ALA A 257 3.99 -18.10 -4.73
N ASP A 258 2.91 -17.72 -5.41
CA ASP A 258 2.68 -16.34 -5.87
C ASP A 258 2.18 -15.39 -4.79
N THR A 259 1.60 -15.92 -3.69
CA THR A 259 1.01 -15.10 -2.62
C THR A 259 1.90 -14.92 -1.38
N ARG A 260 3.10 -15.55 -1.36
CA ARG A 260 4.05 -15.49 -0.24
C ARG A 260 4.84 -14.19 -0.15
N GLY A 261 4.61 -13.27 -1.04
CA GLY A 261 5.29 -12.00 -1.10
C GLY A 261 4.62 -11.05 -2.07
N GLY A 262 5.25 -9.92 -2.28
CA GLY A 262 4.79 -8.89 -3.18
C GLY A 262 5.92 -7.97 -3.61
N ALA A 263 5.55 -6.80 -4.08
CA ALA A 263 6.47 -5.76 -4.46
C ALA A 263 6.23 -4.49 -3.63
N ILE A 264 7.30 -3.75 -3.36
CA ILE A 264 7.24 -2.35 -2.97
C ILE A 264 7.63 -1.54 -4.21
N ALA A 265 6.72 -0.73 -4.73
CA ALA A 265 7.01 0.22 -5.79
C ALA A 265 7.55 1.52 -5.20
N SER A 266 8.60 2.08 -5.79
CA SER A 266 9.11 3.43 -5.49
C SER A 266 8.88 4.33 -6.70
N VAL A 267 8.46 5.57 -6.42
CA VAL A 267 8.17 6.61 -7.41
C VAL A 267 8.95 7.85 -7.04
N THR A 268 9.68 8.39 -8.01
CA THR A 268 10.38 9.65 -7.86
C THR A 268 9.63 10.75 -8.60
N LEU A 269 9.17 11.76 -7.88
CA LEU A 269 8.63 12.98 -8.45
C LEU A 269 9.73 14.01 -8.65
N ARG A 270 9.70 14.72 -9.77
CA ARG A 270 10.55 15.87 -10.08
C ARG A 270 9.72 16.99 -10.72
N ARG A 271 10.31 18.19 -10.82
CA ARG A 271 9.76 19.29 -11.59
C ARG A 271 10.47 19.42 -12.93
N ASP A 272 9.72 19.70 -13.99
CA ASP A 272 10.27 20.06 -15.30
C ASP A 272 10.77 21.52 -15.31
N SER A 273 11.29 21.97 -16.45
CA SER A 273 11.79 23.35 -16.63
C SER A 273 10.72 24.43 -16.47
N LEU A 274 9.43 24.05 -16.47
CA LEU A 274 8.29 24.93 -16.24
C LEU A 274 7.78 24.85 -14.81
N GLY A 275 8.48 24.11 -13.92
CA GLY A 275 8.09 23.89 -12.53
C GLY A 275 6.95 22.89 -12.33
N ARG A 276 6.51 22.15 -13.35
CA ARG A 276 5.40 21.18 -13.26
C ARG A 276 5.91 19.84 -12.74
N ALA A 277 5.23 19.27 -11.76
CA ALA A 277 5.56 17.96 -11.24
C ALA A 277 5.25 16.84 -12.27
N TYR A 278 6.11 15.82 -12.31
CA TYR A 278 5.93 14.62 -13.11
C TYR A 278 6.60 13.41 -12.43
N VAL A 279 6.19 12.21 -12.83
CA VAL A 279 6.85 10.96 -12.43
C VAL A 279 8.13 10.83 -13.24
N ALA A 280 9.27 11.10 -12.62
CA ALA A 280 10.57 11.09 -13.29
C ALA A 280 11.15 9.67 -13.39
N ASP A 281 10.87 8.84 -12.39
CA ASP A 281 11.38 7.47 -12.31
C ASP A 281 10.46 6.60 -11.45
N ALA A 282 10.43 5.30 -11.75
CA ALA A 282 9.77 4.28 -10.96
C ALA A 282 10.60 3.01 -10.95
N ALA A 283 10.62 2.34 -9.82
CA ALA A 283 11.30 1.06 -9.66
C ALA A 283 10.53 0.17 -8.67
N TYR A 284 10.84 -1.14 -8.63
CA TYR A 284 10.25 -2.02 -7.64
C TYR A 284 11.29 -2.87 -6.92
N ARG A 285 10.92 -3.33 -5.72
CA ARG A 285 11.66 -4.29 -4.91
C ARG A 285 10.73 -5.42 -4.52
N LEU A 286 11.23 -6.66 -4.55
CA LEU A 286 10.45 -7.80 -4.08
C LEU A 286 10.64 -7.98 -2.58
N VAL A 287 9.56 -8.32 -1.90
CA VAL A 287 9.54 -8.69 -0.48
C VAL A 287 8.95 -10.08 -0.31
N PHE A 288 9.43 -10.82 0.67
CA PHE A 288 9.01 -12.19 0.93
C PHE A 288 8.60 -12.35 2.40
N THR A 289 7.49 -13.04 2.62
CA THR A 289 6.98 -13.34 3.96
C THR A 289 7.55 -14.67 4.46
N LEU A 290 8.39 -14.61 5.47
CA LEU A 290 8.81 -15.77 6.25
C LEU A 290 7.68 -16.16 7.20
N THR A 291 7.15 -17.37 7.01
CA THR A 291 6.17 -17.97 7.94
C THR A 291 6.90 -18.61 9.13
N PRO A 292 6.34 -18.57 10.35
CA PRO A 292 6.92 -19.25 11.50
C PRO A 292 6.95 -20.77 11.27
N VAL A 293 8.02 -21.42 11.72
CA VAL A 293 8.22 -22.89 11.65
C VAL A 293 8.38 -23.51 13.04
N SER A 294 8.55 -22.69 14.08
CA SER A 294 8.69 -23.15 15.48
C SER A 294 7.85 -22.30 16.42
N PRO A 295 7.49 -22.83 17.60
CA PRO A 295 6.80 -22.07 18.63
C PRO A 295 7.60 -20.82 19.04
N GLY A 296 6.90 -19.70 19.19
CA GLY A 296 7.50 -18.40 19.56
C GLY A 296 8.08 -17.61 18.38
N GLU A 297 8.15 -18.18 17.16
CA GLU A 297 8.42 -17.39 15.97
C GLU A 297 7.18 -16.59 15.52
N ASN A 298 7.41 -15.38 15.02
CA ASN A 298 6.40 -14.59 14.35
C ASN A 298 6.65 -14.55 12.83
N PHE A 299 5.66 -14.12 12.06
CA PHE A 299 5.84 -13.78 10.65
C PHE A 299 6.86 -12.67 10.52
N ARG A 300 7.69 -12.70 9.49
CA ARG A 300 8.66 -11.64 9.20
C ARG A 300 8.72 -11.37 7.70
N LEU A 301 8.70 -10.11 7.35
CA LEU A 301 9.04 -9.67 6.00
C LEU A 301 10.54 -9.53 5.86
N ILE A 302 11.07 -10.02 4.75
CA ILE A 302 12.45 -9.81 4.36
C ILE A 302 12.54 -9.28 2.92
N PRO A 303 13.60 -8.54 2.59
CA PRO A 303 13.96 -8.33 1.18
C PRO A 303 14.08 -9.66 0.46
N ALA A 304 13.50 -9.78 -0.72
CA ALA A 304 13.52 -11.07 -1.42
C ALA A 304 14.93 -11.47 -1.93
N GLU A 305 15.89 -10.55 -1.91
CA GLU A 305 17.31 -10.81 -2.15
C GLU A 305 17.98 -11.51 -0.95
N GLN A 306 17.49 -11.28 0.26
CA GLN A 306 18.05 -11.86 1.47
C GLN A 306 17.70 -13.35 1.57
N PRO A 307 18.68 -14.24 1.78
CA PRO A 307 18.39 -15.66 2.01
C PRO A 307 17.50 -15.87 3.23
N ALA A 308 16.57 -16.82 3.14
CA ALA A 308 15.82 -17.26 4.29
C ALA A 308 16.70 -18.13 5.21
N PRO A 309 16.40 -18.19 6.53
CA PRO A 309 17.28 -18.81 7.52
C PRO A 309 17.40 -20.35 7.39
N ASP A 310 16.45 -20.99 6.73
CA ASP A 310 16.44 -22.45 6.54
C ASP A 310 16.21 -22.83 5.07
N PRO A 311 16.60 -24.07 4.66
CA PRO A 311 16.51 -24.49 3.26
C PRO A 311 15.10 -24.43 2.69
N LEU A 312 14.09 -24.88 3.44
CA LEU A 312 12.70 -24.96 2.96
C LEU A 312 12.15 -23.55 2.64
N ARG A 313 12.25 -22.62 3.59
CA ARG A 313 11.79 -21.23 3.38
C ARG A 313 12.61 -20.54 2.29
N ASN A 314 13.90 -20.89 2.17
CA ASN A 314 14.74 -20.35 1.11
C ASN A 314 14.35 -20.88 -0.29
N ASP A 315 13.95 -22.14 -0.41
CA ASP A 315 13.40 -22.68 -1.65
C ASP A 315 12.09 -22.01 -2.04
N GLN A 316 11.20 -21.83 -1.08
CA GLN A 316 9.93 -21.10 -1.28
C GLN A 316 10.17 -19.66 -1.73
N ARG A 317 11.16 -18.97 -1.14
CA ARG A 317 11.56 -17.62 -1.55
C ARG A 317 12.11 -17.60 -2.96
N ARG A 318 13.01 -18.53 -3.31
CA ARG A 318 13.56 -18.64 -4.67
C ARG A 318 12.46 -18.87 -5.70
N GLU A 319 11.50 -19.73 -5.38
CA GLU A 319 10.37 -20.01 -6.27
C GLU A 319 9.48 -18.76 -6.46
N PHE A 320 9.16 -18.04 -5.38
CA PHE A 320 8.44 -16.76 -5.48
C PHE A 320 9.19 -15.77 -6.38
N VAL A 321 10.49 -15.56 -6.15
CA VAL A 321 11.31 -14.63 -6.95
C VAL A 321 11.33 -15.03 -8.42
N ARG A 322 11.56 -16.33 -8.73
CA ARG A 322 11.56 -16.83 -10.11
C ARG A 322 10.23 -16.54 -10.82
N ARG A 323 9.10 -16.79 -10.16
CA ARG A 323 7.76 -16.55 -10.72
C ARG A 323 7.46 -15.05 -10.88
N ALA A 324 7.88 -14.24 -9.92
CA ALA A 324 7.80 -12.80 -10.01
C ALA A 324 8.60 -12.24 -11.19
N ASP A 325 9.84 -12.70 -11.36
CA ASP A 325 10.70 -12.30 -12.46
C ASP A 325 10.14 -12.75 -13.83
N GLU A 326 9.45 -13.90 -13.91
CA GLU A 326 8.76 -14.33 -15.14
C GLU A 326 7.64 -13.38 -15.56
N VAL A 327 6.86 -12.86 -14.61
CA VAL A 327 5.81 -11.87 -14.89
C VAL A 327 6.42 -10.53 -15.29
N PHE A 328 7.33 -10.04 -14.48
CA PHE A 328 7.85 -8.68 -14.64
C PHE A 328 8.79 -8.53 -15.84
N SER A 329 9.65 -9.51 -16.11
CA SER A 329 10.55 -9.45 -17.28
C SER A 329 9.81 -9.46 -18.63
N ARG A 330 8.60 -10.02 -18.66
CA ARG A 330 7.80 -10.11 -19.90
C ARG A 330 6.81 -8.97 -20.07
N HIS A 331 6.39 -8.35 -18.97
CA HIS A 331 5.20 -7.49 -18.99
C HIS A 331 5.41 -6.10 -18.39
N ASN A 332 6.49 -5.86 -17.62
CA ASN A 332 6.78 -4.52 -17.14
C ASN A 332 7.27 -3.63 -18.28
N ILE A 333 6.87 -2.36 -18.23
CA ILE A 333 7.33 -1.31 -19.15
C ILE A 333 8.09 -0.26 -18.33
N SER A 334 9.39 -0.15 -18.56
CA SER A 334 10.25 0.90 -17.97
C SER A 334 10.21 1.00 -16.43
N VAL A 335 9.89 -0.10 -15.74
CA VAL A 335 9.95 -0.19 -14.27
C VAL A 335 10.91 -1.30 -13.90
N PRO A 336 12.19 -0.99 -13.61
CA PRO A 336 13.22 -1.98 -13.29
C PRO A 336 13.09 -2.47 -11.85
N ARG A 337 13.59 -3.70 -11.61
CA ARG A 337 13.87 -4.19 -10.27
C ARG A 337 15.14 -3.54 -9.73
N VAL A 338 15.09 -3.12 -8.47
CA VAL A 338 16.25 -2.60 -7.75
C VAL A 338 16.39 -3.30 -6.41
N SER A 339 17.62 -3.48 -5.96
CA SER A 339 17.89 -4.06 -4.64
C SER A 339 17.59 -3.04 -3.54
N LEU A 340 17.27 -3.53 -2.33
CA LEU A 340 17.17 -2.67 -1.17
C LEU A 340 18.53 -2.02 -0.87
N PRO A 341 18.57 -0.74 -0.47
CA PRO A 341 19.82 -0.12 -0.06
C PRO A 341 20.38 -0.87 1.15
N ILE A 342 21.69 -1.10 1.12
CA ILE A 342 22.43 -1.72 2.24
C ILE A 342 22.25 -0.84 3.48
N PRO A 343 22.01 -1.42 4.69
CA PRO A 343 21.92 -0.63 5.92
C PRO A 343 23.19 0.21 6.10
N GLY A 344 23.02 1.53 6.21
CA GLY A 344 24.14 2.49 6.34
C GLY A 344 23.93 3.80 5.58
N ILE A 345 23.07 3.84 4.59
CA ILE A 345 22.69 5.08 3.89
C ILE A 345 21.39 5.59 4.53
N VAL A 346 21.51 6.27 5.65
CA VAL A 346 20.40 7.00 6.28
C VAL A 346 20.09 8.22 5.42
N ARG A 347 19.03 8.16 4.61
CA ARG A 347 18.48 9.36 3.96
C ARG A 347 17.80 10.25 5.01
N ARG A 348 17.79 11.55 4.77
CA ARG A 348 17.53 12.67 5.69
C ARG A 348 16.25 12.64 6.53
N ARG A 349 15.27 11.79 6.22
CA ARG A 349 13.98 11.73 6.94
C ARG A 349 14.11 11.16 8.36
N ALA A 350 14.96 10.16 8.58
CA ALA A 350 15.23 9.63 9.92
C ALA A 350 15.74 10.73 10.88
N LEU A 351 16.53 11.70 10.35
CA LEU A 351 16.97 12.87 11.11
C LEU A 351 15.83 13.87 11.41
N ARG A 352 14.87 14.06 10.50
CA ARG A 352 13.76 14.99 10.73
C ARG A 352 12.74 14.46 11.75
N ARG A 353 12.41 13.15 11.74
CA ARG A 353 11.56 12.54 12.78
C ARG A 353 12.23 12.56 14.17
N ALA A 354 13.55 12.36 14.25
CA ALA A 354 14.30 12.44 15.50
C ALA A 354 14.43 13.88 16.07
N LEU A 355 14.22 14.91 15.25
CA LEU A 355 14.26 16.31 15.64
C LEU A 355 12.87 16.90 15.95
N GLN A 356 11.79 16.15 15.75
CA GLN A 356 10.41 16.52 16.06
C GLN A 356 9.86 15.86 17.33
N LEU A 357 10.68 15.03 18.01
CA LEU A 357 10.49 14.51 19.38
C LEU A 357 11.31 15.36 20.34
#